data_6132c11f0be4db55b9d59b80f57697aa
#
_entry.id   6132c11f0be4db55b9d59b80f57697aa
#
_cell.length_a   1.000
_cell.length_b   1.000
_cell.length_c   1.000
_cell.angle_alpha   90.00
_cell.angle_beta   90.00
_cell.angle_gamma   90.00
#
_symmetry.space_group_name_H-M   'P 1'
#
loop_
_entity.id
_entity.type
_entity.pdbx_description
1 polymer ?
#
loop_
_entity_poly.entity_id
_entity_poly.type
_entity_poly.pdbx_seq_one_letter_code
_entity_poly.pdbx_strand_id
1 'polypeptide(L)'
;MSNNFKKYDILLAHAIIAKNTGHKLIVQTAAGRYIGEAYNPDSSDYPDVSAVAQRIKELRVSEYDPKNPTAIFLVDVELHTDSIGGPFTMPYVCLFLDQILGVSIGKFENETEE
;
A
#
# COMPACT_ATOMS: atom_id res chain seq x y z
N MET A 1 10.91 -8.27 -19.63
CA MET A 1 9.84 -8.79 -18.83
C MET A 1 9.90 -8.21 -17.46
N SER A 2 8.86 -7.62 -17.05
CA SER A 2 8.87 -6.90 -15.79
C SER A 2 8.41 -7.80 -14.64
N ASN A 3 9.18 -7.84 -13.57
CA ASN A 3 8.74 -8.56 -12.39
C ASN A 3 7.73 -7.76 -11.62
N ASN A 4 7.59 -6.47 -11.92
CA ASN A 4 6.65 -5.63 -11.20
C ASN A 4 5.21 -6.03 -11.47
N PHE A 5 4.93 -6.53 -12.65
CA PHE A 5 3.57 -6.93 -12.96
C PHE A 5 3.15 -8.09 -12.06
N LYS A 6 4.03 -9.05 -11.84
CA LYS A 6 3.71 -10.16 -10.96
C LYS A 6 3.63 -9.72 -9.51
N LYS A 7 4.51 -8.82 -9.08
CA LYS A 7 4.44 -8.28 -7.74
C LYS A 7 3.11 -7.58 -7.52
N TYR A 8 2.68 -6.79 -8.50
CA TYR A 8 1.45 -6.04 -8.38
C TYR A 8 0.27 -6.99 -8.24
N ASP A 9 0.23 -8.06 -9.04
CA ASP A 9 -0.84 -9.03 -8.97
C ASP A 9 -0.88 -9.71 -7.60
N ILE A 10 0.28 -10.05 -7.06
CA ILE A 10 0.34 -10.68 -5.74
C ILE A 10 -0.15 -9.72 -4.67
N LEU A 11 0.25 -8.44 -4.76
CA LEU A 11 -0.21 -7.44 -3.81
C LEU A 11 -1.71 -7.24 -3.89
N LEU A 12 -2.26 -7.18 -5.09
CA LEU A 12 -3.69 -7.01 -5.27
C LEU A 12 -4.47 -8.19 -4.73
N ALA A 13 -3.97 -9.40 -4.97
CA ALA A 13 -4.64 -10.59 -4.45
C ALA A 13 -4.71 -10.54 -2.94
N HIS A 14 -3.60 -10.18 -2.29
CA HIS A 14 -3.58 -10.07 -0.84
C HIS A 14 -4.50 -8.94 -0.36
N ALA A 15 -4.52 -7.83 -1.08
CA ALA A 15 -5.35 -6.70 -0.69
C ALA A 15 -6.84 -7.05 -0.76
N ILE A 16 -7.24 -7.79 -1.77
CA ILE A 16 -8.62 -8.19 -1.92
C ILE A 16 -9.03 -9.13 -0.79
N ILE A 17 -8.17 -10.10 -0.49
CA ILE A 17 -8.46 -11.04 0.59
C ILE A 17 -8.49 -10.33 1.93
N ALA A 18 -7.56 -9.41 2.15
CA ALA A 18 -7.53 -8.66 3.41
C ALA A 18 -8.83 -7.89 3.59
N LYS A 19 -9.29 -7.21 2.55
CA LYS A 19 -10.51 -6.45 2.66
C LYS A 19 -11.71 -7.36 2.91
N ASN A 20 -11.77 -8.48 2.24
CA ASN A 20 -12.91 -9.37 2.36
C ASN A 20 -12.96 -10.10 3.70
N THR A 21 -11.83 -10.20 4.38
CA THR A 21 -11.77 -10.93 5.65
C THR A 21 -11.59 -10.02 6.84
N GLY A 22 -11.60 -8.71 6.64
CA GLY A 22 -11.43 -7.77 7.76
C GLY A 22 -10.01 -7.70 8.28
N HIS A 23 -9.04 -8.07 7.47
CA HIS A 23 -7.64 -8.01 7.85
C HIS A 23 -6.97 -6.80 7.22
N LYS A 24 -5.74 -6.55 7.61
CA LYS A 24 -4.93 -5.48 7.03
C LYS A 24 -3.89 -6.07 6.11
N LEU A 25 -3.46 -5.29 5.14
CA LEU A 25 -2.37 -5.66 4.25
C LEU A 25 -1.06 -5.28 4.93
N ILE A 26 -0.11 -6.20 4.93
CA ILE A 26 1.20 -5.98 5.54
C ILE A 26 2.24 -6.08 4.44
N VAL A 27 2.99 -5.00 4.23
CA VAL A 27 3.99 -4.93 3.17
C VAL A 27 5.36 -4.75 3.80
N GLN A 28 6.26 -5.67 3.53
CA GLN A 28 7.60 -5.65 4.08
C GLN A 28 8.55 -4.94 3.15
N THR A 29 9.30 -3.98 3.69
CA THR A 29 10.34 -3.29 2.94
C THR A 29 11.60 -3.25 3.80
N ALA A 30 12.69 -2.72 3.25
CA ALA A 30 13.91 -2.56 4.03
C ALA A 30 13.72 -1.58 5.18
N ALA A 31 12.79 -0.66 5.08
CA ALA A 31 12.55 0.30 6.14
C ALA A 31 11.70 -0.26 7.27
N GLY A 32 10.98 -1.33 7.03
CA GLY A 32 10.11 -1.91 8.04
C GLY A 32 8.85 -2.45 7.40
N ARG A 33 7.82 -2.64 8.21
CA ARG A 33 6.55 -3.17 7.73
C ARG A 33 5.51 -2.09 7.70
N TYR A 34 4.89 -1.93 6.55
CA TYR A 34 3.79 -0.98 6.40
C TYR A 34 2.49 -1.75 6.50
N ILE A 35 1.63 -1.35 7.40
CA ILE A 35 0.36 -2.02 7.65
C ILE A 35 -0.76 -1.06 7.31
N GLY A 36 -1.62 -1.41 6.41
CA GLY A 36 -2.70 -0.52 5.99
C GLY A 36 -3.63 -1.18 5.02
N GLU A 37 -4.31 -0.37 4.23
CA GLU A 37 -5.26 -0.86 3.24
C GLU A 37 -4.86 -0.35 1.88
N ALA A 38 -5.06 -1.16 0.86
CA ALA A 38 -4.78 -0.72 -0.49
C ALA A 38 -5.77 0.39 -0.88
N TYR A 39 -5.25 1.41 -1.52
CA TYR A 39 -6.07 2.54 -1.94
C TYR A 39 -7.03 2.08 -3.06
N ASN A 40 -8.28 2.48 -2.92
CA ASN A 40 -9.30 2.21 -3.93
C ASN A 40 -9.62 3.52 -4.63
N PRO A 41 -9.27 3.68 -5.92
CA PRO A 41 -9.51 4.94 -6.62
C PRO A 41 -10.99 5.29 -6.77
N ASP A 42 -11.87 4.31 -6.58
CA ASP A 42 -13.29 4.59 -6.67
C ASP A 42 -13.86 5.11 -5.36
N SER A 43 -13.08 5.12 -4.30
CA SER A 43 -13.55 5.59 -3.01
C SER A 43 -13.37 7.09 -2.89
N SER A 44 -14.31 7.75 -2.25
CA SER A 44 -14.16 9.18 -1.99
C SER A 44 -13.61 9.44 -0.60
N ASP A 45 -13.19 8.40 0.10
CA ASP A 45 -12.75 8.56 1.47
C ASP A 45 -11.35 9.14 1.63
N TYR A 46 -10.57 9.15 0.57
CA TYR A 46 -9.17 9.58 0.65
C TYR A 46 -8.86 10.62 -0.42
N PRO A 47 -9.40 11.84 -0.26
CA PRO A 47 -9.24 12.87 -1.29
C PRO A 47 -7.79 13.28 -1.54
N ASP A 48 -6.95 13.20 -0.52
CA ASP A 48 -5.55 13.58 -0.70
C ASP A 48 -4.82 12.60 -1.61
N VAL A 49 -5.09 11.30 -1.43
CA VAL A 49 -4.47 10.29 -2.26
C VAL A 49 -5.00 10.40 -3.68
N SER A 50 -6.29 10.64 -3.82
CA SER A 50 -6.90 10.79 -5.14
C SER A 50 -6.29 11.98 -5.88
N ALA A 51 -6.05 13.08 -5.18
CA ALA A 51 -5.44 14.26 -5.79
C ALA A 51 -4.02 13.97 -6.26
N VAL A 52 -3.25 13.26 -5.44
CA VAL A 52 -1.87 12.90 -5.81
C VAL A 52 -1.88 11.97 -7.01
N ALA A 53 -2.74 10.95 -7.00
CA ALA A 53 -2.80 10.01 -8.10
C ALA A 53 -3.19 10.69 -9.41
N GLN A 54 -4.15 11.61 -9.34
CA GLN A 54 -4.59 12.35 -10.52
C GLN A 54 -3.45 13.23 -11.05
N ARG A 55 -2.71 13.87 -10.15
CA ARG A 55 -1.60 14.72 -10.57
C ARG A 55 -0.51 13.93 -11.25
N ILE A 56 -0.24 12.73 -10.75
CA ILE A 56 0.76 11.87 -11.37
C ILE A 56 0.34 11.53 -12.80
N LYS A 57 -0.94 11.21 -13.00
CA LYS A 57 -1.42 10.92 -14.34
C LYS A 57 -1.24 12.12 -15.25
N GLU A 58 -1.54 13.32 -14.77
CA GLU A 58 -1.41 14.52 -15.57
C GLU A 58 0.03 14.80 -15.97
N LEU A 59 0.95 14.56 -15.05
CA LEU A 59 2.34 14.85 -15.29
C LEU A 59 3.02 13.83 -16.20
N ARG A 60 2.50 12.62 -16.22
CA ARG A 60 3.17 11.54 -16.93
C ARG A 60 2.28 10.81 -17.90
N VAL A 61 1.33 11.55 -18.47
CA VAL A 61 0.35 10.91 -19.30
C VAL A 61 1.00 10.18 -20.49
N SER A 62 2.09 10.70 -21.01
CA SER A 62 2.72 10.07 -22.17
C SER A 62 3.60 8.89 -21.79
N GLU A 63 3.92 8.75 -20.51
CA GLU A 63 4.75 7.65 -20.05
C GLU A 63 4.00 6.66 -19.19
N TYR A 64 2.76 6.94 -18.89
CA TYR A 64 2.00 6.06 -18.00
C TYR A 64 1.63 4.78 -18.74
N ASP A 65 1.92 3.65 -18.17
CA ASP A 65 1.60 2.37 -18.73
C ASP A 65 0.84 1.55 -17.69
N PRO A 66 -0.46 1.46 -17.79
CA PRO A 66 -1.25 0.73 -16.79
C PRO A 66 -0.94 -0.77 -16.77
N LYS A 67 -0.28 -1.27 -17.83
CA LYS A 67 0.09 -2.67 -17.84
C LYS A 67 1.42 -2.93 -17.14
N ASN A 68 2.09 -1.90 -16.69
CA ASN A 68 3.38 -2.04 -16.05
C ASN A 68 3.44 -1.14 -14.82
N PRO A 69 2.66 -1.46 -13.79
CA PRO A 69 2.62 -0.62 -12.61
C PRO A 69 3.96 -0.61 -11.89
N THR A 70 4.31 0.51 -11.29
CA THR A 70 5.57 0.66 -10.60
C THR A 70 5.40 0.96 -9.13
N ALA A 71 4.19 1.25 -8.67
CA ALA A 71 3.97 1.63 -7.29
C ALA A 71 2.56 1.26 -6.85
N ILE A 72 2.37 1.21 -5.55
CA ILE A 72 1.06 0.97 -4.97
C ILE A 72 0.86 1.99 -3.85
N PHE A 73 -0.35 2.49 -3.71
CA PHE A 73 -0.71 3.38 -2.61
C PHE A 73 -1.39 2.58 -1.51
N LEU A 74 -0.99 2.83 -0.29
CA LEU A 74 -1.69 2.31 0.88
C LEU A 74 -2.24 3.49 1.66
N VAL A 75 -3.38 3.29 2.33
CA VAL A 75 -4.03 4.33 3.14
C VAL A 75 -4.19 3.83 4.57
N ASP A 76 -4.32 4.77 5.50
CA ASP A 76 -4.46 4.47 6.92
C ASP A 76 -3.31 3.59 7.38
N VAL A 77 -2.10 4.07 7.22
CA VAL A 77 -0.90 3.27 7.31
C VAL A 77 -0.18 3.43 8.63
N GLU A 78 0.32 2.33 9.17
CA GLU A 78 1.28 2.37 10.26
C GLU A 78 2.57 1.75 9.78
N LEU A 79 3.68 2.38 10.07
CA LEU A 79 5.00 1.85 9.75
C LEU A 79 5.62 1.35 11.04
N HIS A 80 5.97 0.08 11.06
CA HIS A 80 6.62 -0.55 12.19
C HIS A 80 8.07 -0.86 11.82
N THR A 81 8.99 -0.26 12.55
CA THR A 81 10.42 -0.45 12.31
C THR A 81 11.05 -1.02 13.55
N ASP A 82 12.32 -1.36 13.44
CA ASP A 82 13.05 -1.81 14.61
C ASP A 82 13.56 -0.64 15.42
N SER A 83 13.35 0.58 14.95
CA SER A 83 13.83 1.75 15.68
C SER A 83 12.98 2.00 16.90
N ILE A 84 13.58 2.64 17.88
CA ILE A 84 12.87 3.08 19.05
C ILE A 84 11.99 4.25 18.65
N GLY A 85 10.79 4.28 19.16
CA GLY A 85 9.91 5.41 18.90
C GLY A 85 8.82 5.16 17.92
N GLY A 86 8.79 4.03 17.26
CA GLY A 86 7.67 3.72 16.39
C GLY A 86 6.51 3.18 17.18
N PRO A 87 5.41 2.84 16.56
CA PRO A 87 5.16 2.96 15.13
C PRO A 87 4.83 4.37 14.72
N PHE A 88 4.94 4.61 13.43
CA PHE A 88 4.60 5.91 12.87
C PHE A 88 3.34 5.75 12.05
N THR A 89 2.43 6.70 12.16
CA THR A 89 1.20 6.64 11.37
C THR A 89 1.24 7.67 10.27
N MET A 90 0.61 7.38 9.16
CA MET A 90 0.52 8.31 8.06
C MET A 90 -0.78 8.06 7.31
N PRO A 91 -1.37 9.13 6.73
CA PRO A 91 -2.65 8.95 6.03
C PRO A 91 -2.50 8.06 4.79
N TYR A 92 -1.35 8.12 4.14
CA TYR A 92 -1.11 7.23 3.02
C TYR A 92 0.40 7.13 2.78
N VAL A 93 0.78 6.16 1.97
CA VAL A 93 2.16 6.03 1.53
C VAL A 93 2.12 5.48 0.10
N CYS A 94 3.05 5.93 -0.73
CA CYS A 94 3.25 5.40 -2.06
C CYS A 94 4.49 4.53 -2.01
N LEU A 95 4.32 3.23 -2.21
CA LEU A 95 5.44 2.30 -2.15
C LEU A 95 5.81 1.87 -3.55
N PHE A 96 7.10 2.01 -3.88
CA PHE A 96 7.57 1.57 -5.18
C PHE A 96 7.77 0.06 -5.15
N LEU A 97 7.29 -0.59 -6.18
CA LEU A 97 7.25 -2.06 -6.18
C LEU A 97 8.62 -2.70 -6.03
N ASP A 98 9.66 -2.07 -6.57
CA ASP A 98 10.98 -2.66 -6.47
C ASP A 98 11.57 -2.56 -5.06
N GLN A 99 10.90 -1.85 -4.15
CA GLN A 99 11.34 -1.76 -2.76
C GLN A 99 10.59 -2.73 -1.87
N ILE A 100 9.62 -3.45 -2.39
CA ILE A 100 8.81 -4.35 -1.60
C ILE A 100 9.45 -5.72 -1.60
N LEU A 101 9.71 -6.24 -0.40
CA LEU A 101 10.38 -7.51 -0.21
C LEU A 101 9.40 -8.64 0.07
N GLY A 102 8.23 -8.35 0.57
CA GLY A 102 7.26 -9.37 0.86
C GLY A 102 5.92 -8.77 1.19
N VAL A 103 4.89 -9.60 1.22
CA VAL A 103 3.54 -9.17 1.54
C VAL A 103 2.83 -10.26 2.30
N SER A 104 1.96 -9.87 3.21
CA SER A 104 1.08 -10.81 3.90
C SER A 104 -0.16 -10.05 4.35
N ILE A 105 -1.07 -10.74 4.99
CA ILE A 105 -2.21 -10.09 5.60
C ILE A 105 -2.26 -10.51 7.05
N GLY A 106 -2.85 -9.67 7.88
CA GLY A 106 -2.93 -9.98 9.29
C GLY A 106 -3.98 -9.15 9.96
N LYS A 107 -4.42 -9.65 11.11
CA LYS A 107 -5.36 -8.91 11.90
C LYS A 107 -4.56 -8.08 12.86
N PHE A 108 -4.65 -6.79 12.69
CA PHE A 108 -3.91 -5.92 13.56
C PHE A 108 -4.73 -5.75 14.82
N GLU A 109 -4.31 -6.40 15.87
CA GLU A 109 -5.07 -6.34 17.07
C GLU A 109 -4.69 -5.15 17.82
N ASN A 110 -5.66 -4.40 18.12
CA ASN A 110 -5.39 -3.29 18.94
C ASN A 110 -5.68 -3.74 20.30
N GLU A 111 -4.91 -4.37 20.87
CA GLU A 111 -5.11 -5.01 21.98
C GLU A 111 -5.80 -4.42 23.01
N THR A 112 -6.11 -3.32 22.81
CA THR A 112 -6.81 -2.76 23.80
C THR A 112 -8.11 -3.20 23.97
N GLU A 113 -8.53 -3.93 23.27
CA GLU A 113 -9.72 -4.29 23.37
C GLU A 113 -9.93 -5.03 24.39
N GLU A 114 -9.62 -5.17 25.05
CA GLU A 114 -9.96 -5.83 26.00
C GLU A 114 -10.32 -5.26 26.85
#